data_43380abcea81005c4d77cfae0fc368e2
#
_entry.id   43380abcea81005c4d77cfae0fc368e2
#
_cell.length_a   1.000
_cell.length_b   1.000
_cell.length_c   1.000
_cell.angle_alpha   90.00
_cell.angle_beta   90.00
_cell.angle_gamma   90.00
#
_symmetry.space_group_name_H-M   'P 1'
#
loop_
_entity.id
_entity.type
_entity.pdbx_description
1 polymer ?
#
loop_
_entity_poly.entity_id
_entity_poly.type
_entity_poly.pdbx_seq_one_letter_code
_entity_poly.pdbx_strand_id
1 'polypeptide(L)'
;MNTTDLPSIGTIAANVDLSARLRVFDFDGALTSASRELWAVLEPDSVPISRAYWEQWQRCFSNERIWAPDKAEAMIAVGCTFLRNRFLDTSGRTWVESVERSVAAAYTANVSPMALLSMISASDRAALDVLMRSVARDDTRLPVYIDTLMRLSALEGEITVAIYTKYRAHSAQGARDTLAVEFRDGIASMVETATDEGHLLREQAVRSSASTRAVLGKASEVAAAAEQSA
;
A
#
# COMPACT_ATOMS: atom_id res chain seq x y z
N MET A 1 5.15 10.40 2.14
CA MET A 1 4.04 9.56 2.61
C MET A 1 4.18 9.39 4.11
N ASN A 2 3.21 9.81 4.90
CA ASN A 2 3.22 9.58 6.34
C ASN A 2 3.02 8.08 6.59
N THR A 3 3.98 7.42 7.22
CA THR A 3 3.92 6.00 7.60
C THR A 3 2.89 5.72 8.70
N THR A 4 2.25 6.74 9.23
CA THR A 4 1.29 6.67 10.36
C THR A 4 -0.10 6.17 9.95
N ASP A 5 -0.37 6.03 8.66
CA ASP A 5 -1.71 5.74 8.13
C ASP A 5 -1.87 4.35 7.51
N LEU A 6 -0.89 3.47 7.68
CA LEU A 6 -0.98 2.10 7.14
C LEU A 6 -1.74 1.19 8.11
N PRO A 7 -2.53 0.22 7.59
CA PRO A 7 -3.17 -0.79 8.42
C PRO A 7 -2.15 -1.54 9.26
N SER A 8 -2.51 -1.88 10.49
CA SER A 8 -1.68 -2.75 11.33
C SER A 8 -1.51 -4.12 10.67
N ILE A 9 -0.31 -4.70 10.80
CA ILE A 9 0.00 -6.04 10.27
C ILE A 9 -1.01 -7.06 10.78
N GLY A 10 -1.47 -7.93 9.90
CA GLY A 10 -2.51 -8.91 10.15
C GLY A 10 -3.92 -8.45 9.73
N THR A 11 -4.14 -7.13 9.58
CA THR A 11 -5.46 -6.58 9.22
C THR A 11 -5.86 -6.95 7.79
N ILE A 12 -4.95 -6.83 6.84
CA ILE A 12 -5.24 -7.19 5.44
C ILE A 12 -5.21 -8.69 5.26
N ALA A 13 -4.24 -9.40 5.86
CA ALA A 13 -4.15 -10.85 5.85
C ALA A 13 -5.44 -11.51 6.39
N ALA A 14 -6.06 -10.91 7.43
CA ALA A 14 -7.33 -11.39 7.98
C ALA A 14 -8.46 -11.42 6.95
N ASN A 15 -8.41 -10.54 5.96
CA ASN A 15 -9.43 -10.38 4.93
C ASN A 15 -9.04 -11.06 3.59
N VAL A 16 -7.94 -11.81 3.57
CA VAL A 16 -7.58 -12.66 2.43
C VAL A 16 -8.41 -13.94 2.50
N ASP A 17 -9.27 -14.17 1.52
CA ASP A 17 -9.96 -15.46 1.39
C ASP A 17 -8.99 -16.53 0.87
N LEU A 18 -8.21 -17.09 1.80
CA LEU A 18 -7.25 -18.16 1.50
C LEU A 18 -7.96 -19.44 1.04
N SER A 19 -9.15 -19.72 1.58
CA SER A 19 -9.90 -20.92 1.22
C SER A 19 -10.34 -20.88 -0.26
N ALA A 20 -10.78 -19.72 -0.75
CA ALA A 20 -11.12 -19.58 -2.16
C ALA A 20 -9.89 -19.79 -3.07
N ARG A 21 -8.74 -19.27 -2.67
CA ARG A 21 -7.49 -19.44 -3.41
C ARG A 21 -7.01 -20.90 -3.42
N LEU A 22 -7.04 -21.55 -2.27
CA LEU A 22 -6.68 -22.97 -2.18
C LEU A 22 -7.58 -23.84 -3.06
N ARG A 23 -8.88 -23.56 -3.18
CA ARG A 23 -9.75 -24.30 -4.13
C ARG A 23 -9.27 -24.19 -5.58
N VAL A 24 -8.58 -23.15 -5.93
CA VAL A 24 -8.04 -22.94 -7.30
C VAL A 24 -6.67 -23.56 -7.48
N PHE A 25 -5.78 -23.42 -6.49
CA PHE A 25 -4.38 -23.85 -6.59
C PHE A 25 -4.14 -25.26 -6.04
N ASP A 26 -4.98 -25.73 -5.15
CA ASP A 26 -4.96 -27.09 -4.56
C ASP A 26 -6.11 -27.94 -5.10
N PHE A 27 -6.20 -28.05 -6.43
CA PHE A 27 -7.31 -28.70 -7.12
C PHE A 27 -7.38 -30.22 -6.88
N ASP A 28 -6.29 -30.84 -6.43
CA ASP A 28 -6.19 -32.27 -6.10
C ASP A 28 -6.15 -32.56 -4.58
N GLY A 29 -6.15 -31.50 -3.75
CA GLY A 29 -6.10 -31.61 -2.29
C GLY A 29 -4.73 -32.04 -1.74
N ALA A 30 -3.70 -32.13 -2.59
CA ALA A 30 -2.37 -32.64 -2.21
C ALA A 30 -1.35 -31.54 -1.88
N LEU A 31 -1.64 -30.26 -2.20
CA LEU A 31 -0.68 -29.17 -2.11
C LEU A 31 -0.08 -29.04 -0.70
N THR A 32 -0.92 -29.06 0.34
CA THR A 32 -0.47 -28.90 1.73
C THR A 32 0.44 -30.04 2.21
N SER A 33 0.13 -31.29 1.86
CA SER A 33 0.98 -32.43 2.21
C SER A 33 2.28 -32.45 1.41
N ALA A 34 2.18 -32.24 0.10
CA ALA A 34 3.35 -32.19 -0.77
C ALA A 34 4.29 -31.02 -0.43
N SER A 35 3.75 -29.89 0.04
CA SER A 35 4.56 -28.77 0.54
C SER A 35 5.41 -29.14 1.73
N ARG A 36 4.87 -29.90 2.69
CA ARG A 36 5.62 -30.34 3.87
C ARG A 36 6.74 -31.34 3.50
N GLU A 37 6.43 -32.25 2.57
CA GLU A 37 7.44 -33.20 2.07
C GLU A 37 8.55 -32.46 1.30
N LEU A 38 8.18 -31.50 0.46
CA LEU A 38 9.13 -30.64 -0.24
C LEU A 38 9.99 -29.86 0.73
N TRP A 39 9.41 -29.31 1.80
CA TRP A 39 10.16 -28.58 2.83
C TRP A 39 11.27 -29.43 3.45
N ALA A 40 10.98 -30.69 3.77
CA ALA A 40 12.00 -31.58 4.33
C ALA A 40 13.23 -31.75 3.43
N VAL A 41 13.06 -31.57 2.10
CA VAL A 41 14.18 -31.56 1.13
C VAL A 41 14.89 -30.21 1.09
N LEU A 42 14.14 -29.09 1.20
CA LEU A 42 14.67 -27.74 1.04
C LEU A 42 15.22 -27.13 2.35
N GLU A 43 14.75 -27.58 3.51
CA GLU A 43 15.09 -26.99 4.82
C GLU A 43 16.58 -26.89 5.08
N PRO A 44 17.42 -27.89 4.78
CA PRO A 44 18.88 -27.80 4.97
C PRO A 44 19.53 -26.65 4.18
N ASP A 45 18.95 -26.30 3.03
CA ASP A 45 19.41 -25.25 2.13
C ASP A 45 18.55 -23.97 2.21
N SER A 46 17.77 -23.79 3.27
CA SER A 46 16.89 -22.61 3.44
C SER A 46 17.66 -21.29 3.44
N VAL A 47 18.89 -21.27 3.96
CA VAL A 47 19.76 -20.07 3.99
C VAL A 47 20.14 -19.62 2.57
N PRO A 48 20.70 -20.44 1.67
CA PRO A 48 20.98 -20.02 0.29
C PRO A 48 19.71 -19.65 -0.49
N ILE A 49 18.57 -20.32 -0.25
CA ILE A 49 17.29 -19.97 -0.89
C ILE A 49 16.84 -18.58 -0.43
N SER A 50 16.85 -18.31 0.88
CA SER A 50 16.54 -16.98 1.43
C SER A 50 17.52 -15.92 0.93
N ARG A 51 18.80 -16.23 0.85
CA ARG A 51 19.84 -15.32 0.33
C ARG A 51 19.56 -14.91 -1.11
N ALA A 52 19.13 -15.81 -1.97
CA ALA A 52 18.79 -15.50 -3.37
C ALA A 52 17.67 -14.46 -3.48
N TYR A 53 16.66 -14.49 -2.59
CA TYR A 53 15.62 -13.47 -2.50
C TYR A 53 16.22 -12.09 -2.20
N TRP A 54 17.10 -11.99 -1.21
CA TRP A 54 17.68 -10.73 -0.78
C TRP A 54 18.76 -10.19 -1.72
N GLU A 55 19.51 -11.05 -2.39
CA GLU A 55 20.43 -10.65 -3.46
C GLU A 55 19.67 -10.06 -4.66
N GLN A 56 18.50 -10.60 -4.99
CA GLN A 56 17.65 -10.03 -6.03
C GLN A 56 17.11 -8.65 -5.61
N TRP A 57 16.76 -8.45 -4.33
CA TRP A 57 16.47 -7.13 -3.80
C TRP A 57 17.60 -6.15 -4.06
N GLN A 58 18.81 -6.51 -3.70
CA GLN A 58 19.97 -5.64 -3.91
C GLN A 58 20.20 -5.31 -5.39
N ARG A 59 19.99 -6.27 -6.30
CA ARG A 59 20.08 -6.02 -7.76
C ARG A 59 19.02 -5.04 -8.25
N CYS A 60 17.83 -5.11 -7.74
CA CYS A 60 16.73 -4.19 -8.11
C CYS A 60 16.94 -2.77 -7.58
N PHE A 61 17.70 -2.61 -6.47
CA PHE A 61 17.88 -1.36 -5.74
C PHE A 61 19.35 -1.02 -5.46
N SER A 62 20.26 -1.42 -6.34
CA SER A 62 21.73 -1.42 -6.17
C SER A 62 22.38 -0.08 -5.82
N ASN A 63 21.71 1.04 -6.04
CA ASN A 63 22.33 2.35 -5.84
C ASN A 63 22.03 2.98 -4.47
N GLU A 64 21.14 2.42 -3.66
CA GLU A 64 20.66 3.13 -2.47
C GLU A 64 20.74 2.34 -1.14
N ARG A 65 20.95 1.01 -1.15
CA ARG A 65 20.81 0.21 0.07
C ARG A 65 21.73 -1.00 0.13
N ILE A 66 23.03 -0.77 0.24
CA ILE A 66 23.96 -1.81 0.71
C ILE A 66 23.71 -1.98 2.21
N TRP A 67 23.22 -3.13 2.62
CA TRP A 67 23.06 -3.41 4.04
C TRP A 67 24.39 -3.73 4.70
N ALA A 68 24.54 -3.28 5.94
CA ALA A 68 25.60 -3.78 6.82
C ALA A 68 25.46 -5.31 6.98
N PRO A 69 26.57 -6.05 7.13
CA PRO A 69 26.57 -7.52 7.15
C PRO A 69 25.61 -8.13 8.19
N ASP A 70 25.56 -7.55 9.38
CA ASP A 70 24.65 -7.92 10.47
C ASP A 70 23.17 -7.80 10.09
N LYS A 71 22.83 -6.75 9.37
CA LYS A 71 21.48 -6.55 8.85
C LYS A 71 21.15 -7.54 7.75
N ALA A 72 22.09 -7.85 6.87
CA ALA A 72 21.92 -8.85 5.81
C ALA A 72 21.66 -10.24 6.42
N GLU A 73 22.38 -10.64 7.46
CA GLU A 73 22.17 -11.89 8.17
C GLU A 73 20.80 -11.95 8.85
N ALA A 74 20.39 -10.86 9.52
CA ALA A 74 19.07 -10.76 10.13
C ALA A 74 17.94 -10.92 9.09
N MET A 75 18.09 -10.31 7.90
CA MET A 75 17.11 -10.43 6.82
C MET A 75 17.06 -11.83 6.23
N ILE A 76 18.20 -12.52 6.13
CA ILE A 76 18.25 -13.94 5.71
C ILE A 76 17.50 -14.81 6.72
N ALA A 77 17.68 -14.59 8.02
CA ALA A 77 16.97 -15.33 9.06
C ALA A 77 15.44 -15.12 8.99
N VAL A 78 15.01 -13.87 8.71
CA VAL A 78 13.58 -13.55 8.45
C VAL A 78 13.09 -14.33 7.23
N GLY A 79 13.86 -14.40 6.16
CA GLY A 79 13.52 -15.15 4.96
C GLY A 79 13.44 -16.67 5.21
N CYS A 80 14.30 -17.25 6.03
CA CYS A 80 14.21 -18.66 6.43
C CYS A 80 12.89 -18.92 7.20
N THR A 81 12.51 -18.03 8.09
CA THR A 81 11.23 -18.12 8.81
C THR A 81 10.05 -18.01 7.85
N PHE A 82 10.12 -17.11 6.88
CA PHE A 82 9.11 -16.97 5.83
C PHE A 82 8.97 -18.27 5.03
N LEU A 83 10.07 -18.83 4.55
CA LEU A 83 10.07 -20.10 3.80
C LEU A 83 9.44 -21.23 4.63
N ARG A 84 9.83 -21.37 5.89
CA ARG A 84 9.23 -22.36 6.80
C ARG A 84 7.72 -22.21 6.87
N ASN A 85 7.21 -20.99 7.07
CA ASN A 85 5.77 -20.72 7.14
C ASN A 85 5.08 -21.04 5.80
N ARG A 86 5.70 -20.68 4.67
CA ARG A 86 5.19 -20.97 3.33
C ARG A 86 4.92 -22.45 3.10
N PHE A 87 5.87 -23.30 3.49
CA PHE A 87 5.78 -24.75 3.22
C PHE A 87 5.04 -25.53 4.32
N LEU A 88 5.14 -25.13 5.58
CA LEU A 88 4.53 -25.87 6.69
C LEU A 88 3.13 -25.36 7.06
N ASP A 89 2.81 -24.13 6.73
CA ASP A 89 1.51 -23.47 7.05
C ASP A 89 0.82 -22.92 5.78
N THR A 90 0.93 -23.65 4.67
CA THR A 90 0.40 -23.26 3.35
C THR A 90 -1.10 -22.92 3.39
N SER A 91 -1.88 -23.62 4.19
CA SER A 91 -3.31 -23.38 4.39
C SER A 91 -3.62 -22.49 5.58
N GLY A 92 -2.59 -21.98 6.26
CA GLY A 92 -2.73 -21.29 7.54
C GLY A 92 -2.47 -19.79 7.44
N ARG A 93 -2.89 -19.13 8.50
CA ARG A 93 -2.83 -17.67 8.59
C ARG A 93 -1.42 -17.13 8.77
N THR A 94 -0.54 -17.87 9.44
CA THR A 94 0.83 -17.43 9.74
C THR A 94 1.63 -17.12 8.48
N TRP A 95 1.45 -17.93 7.43
CA TRP A 95 2.08 -17.66 6.14
C TRP A 95 1.56 -16.39 5.49
N VAL A 96 0.23 -16.21 5.41
CA VAL A 96 -0.38 -15.01 4.80
C VAL A 96 0.02 -13.73 5.55
N GLU A 97 0.12 -13.78 6.88
CA GLU A 97 0.65 -12.66 7.68
C GLU A 97 2.14 -12.40 7.41
N SER A 98 2.91 -13.45 7.10
CA SER A 98 4.31 -13.29 6.70
C SER A 98 4.42 -12.61 5.32
N VAL A 99 3.53 -12.94 4.38
CA VAL A 99 3.42 -12.23 3.09
C VAL A 99 3.02 -10.77 3.33
N GLU A 100 2.03 -10.51 4.20
CA GLU A 100 1.63 -9.13 4.50
C GLU A 100 2.78 -8.31 5.08
N ARG A 101 3.57 -8.85 6.01
CA ARG A 101 4.76 -8.16 6.55
C ARG A 101 5.76 -7.79 5.45
N SER A 102 6.03 -8.71 4.52
CA SER A 102 6.92 -8.48 3.39
C SER A 102 6.38 -7.38 2.47
N VAL A 103 5.09 -7.44 2.16
CA VAL A 103 4.41 -6.44 1.31
C VAL A 103 4.38 -5.08 2.00
N ALA A 104 4.06 -5.01 3.28
CA ALA A 104 4.04 -3.75 4.04
C ALA A 104 5.41 -3.08 4.06
N ALA A 105 6.47 -3.85 4.32
CA ALA A 105 7.85 -3.36 4.29
C ALA A 105 8.23 -2.86 2.90
N ALA A 106 7.89 -3.58 1.85
CA ALA A 106 8.13 -3.19 0.47
C ALA A 106 7.33 -1.95 0.08
N TYR A 107 6.06 -1.89 0.44
CA TYR A 107 5.20 -0.74 0.17
C TYR A 107 5.73 0.54 0.84
N THR A 108 6.11 0.46 2.13
CA THR A 108 6.73 1.56 2.88
C THR A 108 8.04 2.02 2.24
N ALA A 109 8.81 1.07 1.69
CA ALA A 109 10.06 1.35 0.99
C ALA A 109 9.86 1.80 -0.47
N ASN A 110 8.62 1.99 -0.92
CA ASN A 110 8.25 2.32 -2.29
C ASN A 110 8.75 1.30 -3.34
N VAL A 111 8.74 0.02 -2.97
CA VAL A 111 9.11 -1.09 -3.83
C VAL A 111 7.90 -1.56 -4.63
N SER A 112 8.07 -1.73 -5.93
CA SER A 112 6.98 -2.15 -6.81
C SER A 112 6.60 -3.62 -6.63
N PRO A 113 5.34 -4.02 -6.94
CA PRO A 113 4.96 -5.44 -6.96
C PRO A 113 5.81 -6.27 -7.91
N MET A 114 6.23 -5.68 -9.03
CA MET A 114 7.11 -6.35 -10.01
C MET A 114 8.45 -6.75 -9.38
N ALA A 115 9.04 -5.87 -8.56
CA ALA A 115 10.27 -6.18 -7.86
C ALA A 115 10.06 -7.30 -6.83
N LEU A 116 8.97 -7.28 -6.06
CA LEU A 116 8.62 -8.37 -5.14
C LEU A 116 8.48 -9.71 -5.87
N LEU A 117 7.76 -9.74 -6.99
CA LEU A 117 7.63 -10.96 -7.80
C LEU A 117 8.97 -11.45 -8.35
N SER A 118 9.87 -10.55 -8.72
CA SER A 118 11.23 -10.93 -9.15
C SER A 118 12.05 -11.56 -8.04
N MET A 119 11.85 -11.12 -6.79
CA MET A 119 12.52 -11.68 -5.61
C MET A 119 11.97 -13.07 -5.26
N ILE A 120 10.64 -13.26 -5.32
CA ILE A 120 10.00 -14.57 -5.18
C ILE A 120 10.57 -15.52 -6.24
N SER A 121 10.61 -15.12 -7.49
CA SER A 121 11.15 -15.92 -8.60
C SER A 121 12.63 -16.29 -8.38
N ALA A 122 13.45 -15.40 -7.84
CA ALA A 122 14.85 -15.70 -7.54
C ALA A 122 14.98 -16.76 -6.42
N SER A 123 14.15 -16.66 -5.38
CA SER A 123 14.07 -17.66 -4.30
C SER A 123 13.60 -19.01 -4.81
N ASP A 124 12.53 -19.03 -5.62
CA ASP A 124 11.99 -20.27 -6.20
C ASP A 124 12.97 -20.95 -7.15
N ARG A 125 13.73 -20.18 -7.92
CA ARG A 125 14.80 -20.71 -8.76
C ARG A 125 15.89 -21.37 -7.92
N ALA A 126 16.31 -20.73 -6.81
CA ALA A 126 17.28 -21.32 -5.89
C ALA A 126 16.74 -22.60 -5.24
N ALA A 127 15.44 -22.62 -4.86
CA ALA A 127 14.79 -23.82 -4.36
C ALA A 127 14.74 -24.95 -5.40
N LEU A 128 14.44 -24.62 -6.66
CA LEU A 128 14.47 -25.59 -7.76
C LEU A 128 15.88 -26.14 -7.98
N ASP A 129 16.92 -25.30 -7.92
CA ASP A 129 18.32 -25.73 -8.05
C ASP A 129 18.71 -26.68 -6.90
N VAL A 130 18.23 -26.45 -5.67
CA VAL A 130 18.42 -27.38 -4.53
C VAL A 130 17.71 -28.70 -4.83
N LEU A 131 16.45 -28.65 -5.22
CA LEU A 131 15.64 -29.83 -5.52
C LEU A 131 16.30 -30.70 -6.58
N MET A 132 16.77 -30.11 -7.67
CA MET A 132 17.43 -30.82 -8.78
C MET A 132 18.78 -31.44 -8.40
N ARG A 133 19.43 -30.99 -7.33
CA ARG A 133 20.66 -31.59 -6.78
C ARG A 133 20.38 -32.65 -5.73
N SER A 134 19.30 -32.49 -4.95
CA SER A 134 19.03 -33.32 -3.77
C SER A 134 18.15 -34.52 -4.08
N VAL A 135 17.40 -34.51 -5.18
CA VAL A 135 16.48 -35.58 -5.57
C VAL A 135 16.95 -36.20 -6.88
N ALA A 136 17.01 -37.52 -6.92
CA ALA A 136 17.40 -38.25 -8.12
C ALA A 136 16.43 -37.98 -9.29
N ARG A 137 16.96 -37.95 -10.52
CA ARG A 137 16.13 -37.59 -11.69
C ARG A 137 15.05 -38.64 -12.02
N ASP A 138 15.23 -39.87 -11.61
CA ASP A 138 14.30 -40.98 -11.75
C ASP A 138 13.37 -41.16 -10.52
N ASP A 139 13.53 -40.31 -9.50
CA ASP A 139 12.61 -40.31 -8.35
C ASP A 139 11.23 -39.83 -8.76
N THR A 140 10.23 -40.68 -8.54
CA THR A 140 8.83 -40.42 -8.90
C THR A 140 8.24 -39.21 -8.17
N ARG A 141 8.85 -38.76 -7.06
CA ARG A 141 8.44 -37.57 -6.31
C ARG A 141 8.91 -36.27 -6.95
N LEU A 142 9.96 -36.28 -7.78
CA LEU A 142 10.51 -35.06 -8.37
C LEU A 142 9.49 -34.26 -9.16
N PRO A 143 8.66 -34.83 -10.05
CA PRO A 143 7.62 -34.07 -10.74
C PRO A 143 6.58 -33.47 -9.78
N VAL A 144 6.24 -34.17 -8.71
CA VAL A 144 5.29 -33.70 -7.68
C VAL A 144 5.87 -32.48 -6.96
N TYR A 145 7.15 -32.53 -6.58
CA TYR A 145 7.82 -31.42 -5.91
C TYR A 145 7.95 -30.19 -6.79
N ILE A 146 8.27 -30.36 -8.08
CA ILE A 146 8.31 -29.26 -9.04
C ILE A 146 6.94 -28.63 -9.19
N ASP A 147 5.88 -29.43 -9.40
CA ASP A 147 4.52 -28.94 -9.53
C ASP A 147 4.07 -28.20 -8.24
N THR A 148 4.38 -28.77 -7.07
CA THR A 148 4.11 -28.13 -5.77
C THR A 148 4.79 -26.75 -5.66
N LEU A 149 6.07 -26.66 -6.01
CA LEU A 149 6.82 -25.41 -5.97
C LEU A 149 6.19 -24.36 -6.92
N MET A 150 5.82 -24.78 -8.12
CA MET A 150 5.18 -23.89 -9.11
C MET A 150 3.81 -23.39 -8.64
N ARG A 151 2.99 -24.27 -8.06
CA ARG A 151 1.67 -23.87 -7.50
C ARG A 151 1.84 -22.90 -6.31
N LEU A 152 2.79 -23.16 -5.42
CA LEU A 152 3.10 -22.28 -4.30
C LEU A 152 3.60 -20.92 -4.77
N SER A 153 4.46 -20.88 -5.79
CA SER A 153 4.95 -19.65 -6.39
C SER A 153 3.82 -18.80 -6.95
N ALA A 154 2.92 -19.42 -7.71
CA ALA A 154 1.76 -18.75 -8.29
C ALA A 154 0.77 -18.24 -7.22
N LEU A 155 0.49 -19.05 -6.20
CA LEU A 155 -0.37 -18.69 -5.06
C LEU A 155 0.24 -17.55 -4.25
N GLU A 156 1.53 -17.58 -3.93
CA GLU A 156 2.23 -16.51 -3.23
C GLU A 156 2.23 -15.22 -4.04
N GLY A 157 2.50 -15.31 -5.33
CA GLY A 157 2.47 -14.16 -6.24
C GLY A 157 1.08 -13.49 -6.27
N GLU A 158 0.02 -14.29 -6.35
CA GLU A 158 -1.37 -13.79 -6.31
C GLU A 158 -1.67 -13.09 -4.98
N ILE A 159 -1.35 -13.73 -3.84
CA ILE A 159 -1.57 -13.15 -2.50
C ILE A 159 -0.77 -11.86 -2.34
N THR A 160 0.49 -11.84 -2.79
CA THR A 160 1.37 -10.67 -2.74
C THR A 160 0.76 -9.48 -3.48
N VAL A 161 0.29 -9.70 -4.72
CA VAL A 161 -0.34 -8.65 -5.53
C VAL A 161 -1.67 -8.20 -4.93
N ALA A 162 -2.48 -9.14 -4.42
CA ALA A 162 -3.75 -8.82 -3.78
C ALA A 162 -3.56 -7.96 -2.54
N ILE A 163 -2.62 -8.29 -1.66
CA ILE A 163 -2.30 -7.51 -0.46
C ILE A 163 -1.72 -6.14 -0.87
N TYR A 164 -0.78 -6.09 -1.81
CA TYR A 164 -0.21 -4.82 -2.28
C TYR A 164 -1.28 -3.87 -2.82
N THR A 165 -2.24 -4.41 -3.57
CA THR A 165 -3.37 -3.64 -4.11
C THR A 165 -4.24 -3.06 -3.00
N LYS A 166 -4.44 -3.81 -1.89
CA LYS A 166 -5.18 -3.32 -0.72
C LYS A 166 -4.44 -2.18 -0.02
N TYR A 167 -3.11 -2.26 0.14
CA TYR A 167 -2.31 -1.15 0.66
C TYR A 167 -2.44 0.11 -0.20
N ARG A 168 -2.38 -0.03 -1.52
CA ARG A 168 -2.58 1.09 -2.46
C ARG A 168 -3.97 1.71 -2.34
N ALA A 169 -5.00 0.88 -2.26
CA ALA A 169 -6.38 1.35 -2.12
C ALA A 169 -6.59 2.11 -0.81
N HIS A 170 -6.03 1.60 0.30
CA HIS A 170 -6.08 2.26 1.61
C HIS A 170 -5.41 3.63 1.58
N SER A 171 -4.18 3.73 1.05
CA SER A 171 -3.48 5.01 0.92
C SER A 171 -4.20 6.00 0.01
N ALA A 172 -4.79 5.52 -1.10
CA ALA A 172 -5.56 6.37 -1.99
C ALA A 172 -6.85 6.88 -1.32
N GLN A 173 -7.50 6.07 -0.47
CA GLN A 173 -8.66 6.50 0.29
C GLN A 173 -8.28 7.57 1.31
N GLY A 174 -7.22 7.35 2.10
CA GLY A 174 -6.74 8.35 3.06
C GLY A 174 -6.40 9.69 2.40
N ALA A 175 -5.75 9.66 1.22
CA ALA A 175 -5.46 10.88 0.46
C ALA A 175 -6.73 11.62 0.00
N ARG A 176 -7.77 10.88 -0.42
CA ARG A 176 -9.08 11.48 -0.80
C ARG A 176 -9.78 12.10 0.41
N ASP A 177 -9.75 11.41 1.55
CA ASP A 177 -10.40 11.90 2.78
C ASP A 177 -9.71 13.17 3.27
N THR A 178 -8.38 13.25 3.24
CA THR A 178 -7.61 14.46 3.55
C THR A 178 -8.00 15.62 2.61
N LEU A 179 -7.98 15.36 1.30
CA LEU A 179 -8.36 16.38 0.30
C LEU A 179 -9.79 16.86 0.48
N ALA A 180 -10.73 15.97 0.82
CA ALA A 180 -12.12 16.34 1.08
C ALA A 180 -12.27 17.24 2.31
N VAL A 181 -11.49 17.00 3.37
CA VAL A 181 -11.44 17.87 4.56
C VAL A 181 -10.87 19.24 4.19
N GLU A 182 -9.73 19.31 3.53
CA GLU A 182 -9.09 20.56 3.11
C GLU A 182 -10.00 21.39 2.20
N PHE A 183 -10.69 20.73 1.27
CA PHE A 183 -11.64 21.38 0.37
C PHE A 183 -12.84 21.98 1.11
N ARG A 184 -13.41 21.21 2.05
CA ARG A 184 -14.54 21.68 2.88
C ARG A 184 -14.13 22.87 3.72
N ASP A 185 -12.97 22.82 4.37
CA ASP A 185 -12.48 23.88 5.24
C ASP A 185 -12.14 25.15 4.42
N GLY A 186 -11.58 24.98 3.22
CA GLY A 186 -11.35 26.06 2.28
C GLY A 186 -12.64 26.73 1.81
N ILE A 187 -13.69 25.96 1.49
CA ILE A 187 -15.02 26.53 1.14
C ILE A 187 -15.61 27.27 2.33
N ALA A 188 -15.57 26.72 3.54
CA ALA A 188 -16.10 27.37 4.73
C ALA A 188 -15.43 28.73 4.96
N SER A 189 -14.11 28.81 4.85
CA SER A 189 -13.36 30.06 4.96
C SER A 189 -13.71 31.07 3.87
N MET A 190 -13.89 30.63 2.61
CA MET A 190 -14.31 31.51 1.53
C MET A 190 -15.73 32.06 1.74
N VAL A 191 -16.66 31.24 2.23
CA VAL A 191 -18.04 31.68 2.55
C VAL A 191 -18.03 32.70 3.68
N GLU A 192 -17.24 32.49 4.72
CA GLU A 192 -17.08 33.44 5.83
C GLU A 192 -16.55 34.78 5.32
N THR A 193 -15.46 34.76 4.54
CA THR A 193 -14.86 35.97 3.92
C THR A 193 -15.90 36.70 3.05
N ALA A 194 -16.61 35.98 2.17
CA ALA A 194 -17.62 36.57 1.30
C ALA A 194 -18.82 37.18 2.11
N THR A 195 -19.18 36.57 3.25
CA THR A 195 -20.20 37.07 4.14
C THR A 195 -19.77 38.39 4.78
N ASP A 196 -18.52 38.45 5.28
CA ASP A 196 -17.97 39.67 5.90
C ASP A 196 -17.83 40.81 4.89
N GLU A 197 -17.35 40.51 3.69
CA GLU A 197 -17.30 41.47 2.60
C GLU A 197 -18.71 41.99 2.23
N GLY A 198 -19.69 41.08 2.17
CA GLY A 198 -21.10 41.44 1.95
C GLY A 198 -21.65 42.39 3.02
N HIS A 199 -21.31 42.18 4.29
CA HIS A 199 -21.67 43.09 5.38
C HIS A 199 -21.04 44.47 5.22
N LEU A 200 -19.74 44.53 4.89
CA LEU A 200 -19.05 45.80 4.65
C LEU A 200 -19.65 46.58 3.48
N LEU A 201 -19.94 45.90 2.36
CA LEU A 201 -20.60 46.52 1.19
C LEU A 201 -21.99 47.07 1.54
N ARG A 202 -22.76 46.33 2.35
CA ARG A 202 -24.07 46.78 2.81
C ARG A 202 -23.96 48.05 3.67
N GLU A 203 -23.01 48.10 4.60
CA GLU A 203 -22.78 49.30 5.42
C GLU A 203 -22.33 50.49 4.56
N GLN A 204 -21.49 50.26 3.56
CA GLN A 204 -21.04 51.30 2.63
C GLN A 204 -22.21 51.83 1.80
N ALA A 205 -23.10 50.98 1.31
CA ALA A 205 -24.29 51.36 0.57
C ALA A 205 -25.24 52.19 1.42
N VAL A 206 -25.43 51.83 2.70
CA VAL A 206 -26.26 52.63 3.65
C VAL A 206 -25.64 54.01 3.87
N ARG A 207 -24.32 54.11 4.10
CA ARG A 207 -23.62 55.37 4.27
C ARG A 207 -23.67 56.24 3.00
N SER A 208 -23.50 55.64 1.84
CA SER A 208 -23.62 56.36 0.56
C SER A 208 -25.01 56.88 0.32
N SER A 209 -26.07 56.11 0.62
CA SER A 209 -27.46 56.53 0.53
C SER A 209 -27.79 57.71 1.48
N ALA A 210 -27.27 57.68 2.71
CA ALA A 210 -27.41 58.77 3.67
C ALA A 210 -26.71 60.05 3.17
N SER A 211 -25.52 59.96 2.66
CA SER A 211 -24.76 61.08 2.06
C SER A 211 -25.48 61.66 0.88
N THR A 212 -26.02 60.85 -0.03
CA THR A 212 -26.78 61.31 -1.20
C THR A 212 -28.04 62.07 -0.77
N ARG A 213 -28.75 61.58 0.25
CA ARG A 213 -29.94 62.31 0.81
C ARG A 213 -29.54 63.69 1.39
N ALA A 214 -28.42 63.76 2.09
CA ALA A 214 -27.92 65.00 2.67
C ALA A 214 -27.54 66.00 1.58
N VAL A 215 -26.91 65.55 0.49
CA VAL A 215 -26.61 66.41 -0.67
C VAL A 215 -27.83 66.88 -1.37
N LEU A 216 -28.85 66.03 -1.57
CA LEU A 216 -30.17 66.46 -2.14
C LEU A 216 -30.87 67.47 -1.27
N GLY A 217 -30.86 67.28 0.06
CA GLY A 217 -31.41 68.24 1.01
C GLY A 217 -30.75 69.61 0.89
N LYS A 218 -29.41 69.66 0.87
CA LYS A 218 -28.67 70.92 0.67
C LYS A 218 -28.92 71.56 -0.69
N ALA A 219 -29.02 70.79 -1.76
CA ALA A 219 -29.34 71.29 -3.08
C ALA A 219 -30.73 71.93 -3.12
N SER A 220 -31.73 71.34 -2.44
CA SER A 220 -33.07 71.88 -2.29
C SER A 220 -33.09 73.17 -1.47
N GLU A 221 -32.32 73.27 -0.39
CA GLU A 221 -32.13 74.49 0.39
C GLU A 221 -31.56 75.66 -0.41
N VAL A 222 -30.48 75.33 -1.22
CA VAL A 222 -29.86 76.32 -2.11
C VAL A 222 -30.82 76.79 -3.20
N ALA A 223 -31.63 75.89 -3.78
CA ALA A 223 -32.65 76.26 -4.77
C ALA A 223 -33.71 77.15 -4.18
N ALA A 224 -34.21 76.84 -2.99
CA ALA A 224 -35.18 77.68 -2.31
C ALA A 224 -34.65 79.08 -1.92
N ALA A 225 -33.39 79.15 -1.50
CA ALA A 225 -32.73 80.46 -1.23
C ALA A 225 -32.50 81.28 -2.50
N ALA A 226 -32.22 80.66 -3.64
CA ALA A 226 -32.10 81.32 -4.93
C ALA A 226 -33.44 81.90 -5.41
N GLU A 227 -34.55 81.17 -5.22
CA GLU A 227 -35.89 81.64 -5.56
C GLU A 227 -36.33 82.82 -4.68
N GLN A 228 -35.89 82.89 -3.41
CA GLN A 228 -36.20 84.00 -2.51
C GLN A 228 -35.40 85.27 -2.77
N SER A 229 -34.32 85.14 -3.56
CA SER A 229 -33.40 86.23 -3.84
C SER A 229 -33.59 86.86 -5.25
N ALA A 230 -34.52 86.32 -6.01
CA ALA A 230 -34.98 86.85 -7.31
C ALA A 230 -36.25 87.64 -7.21
#